data_886b7c5b825d55c2c512e5120e703dee
#
_entry.id   886b7c5b825d55c2c512e5120e703dee
#
_cell.length_a   1.000
_cell.length_b   1.000
_cell.length_c   1.000
_cell.angle_alpha   90.00
_cell.angle_beta   90.00
_cell.angle_gamma   90.00
#
_symmetry.space_group_name_H-M   'P 1'
#
loop_
_entity.id
_entity.type
_entity.pdbx_description
1 polymer ?
#
loop_
_entity_poly.entity_id
_entity_poly.type
_entity_poly.pdbx_seq_one_letter_code
_entity_poly.pdbx_strand_id
1 'polypeptide(L)'
;MENFKEVLKERTRETEQIVYAYMPQETGYQKDVIEAMNYSLTAGGKRLRPMLVMETARLFGFEDEEVRPFMAAIEMIHTYSLVHDDLPAMDDDDYRRGRKTTHIVYGEDMGILAGDALLNYAFETACTAFEEAPEEAIRIGKALQV
;
A
#
# COMPACT_ATOMS: atom_id res chain seq x y z
N MET A 1 -11.52 28.86 -10.27
CA MET A 1 -11.29 28.01 -9.06
C MET A 1 -11.49 26.58 -9.49
N GLU A 2 -10.43 25.80 -9.48
CA GLU A 2 -10.55 24.36 -9.69
C GLU A 2 -11.52 23.77 -8.67
N ASN A 3 -12.38 22.85 -9.14
CA ASN A 3 -13.31 22.18 -8.23
C ASN A 3 -12.49 21.22 -7.35
N PHE A 4 -12.49 21.42 -6.03
CA PHE A 4 -11.78 20.58 -5.08
C PHE A 4 -12.00 19.07 -5.30
N LYS A 5 -13.20 18.68 -5.72
CA LYS A 5 -13.51 17.27 -6.01
C LYS A 5 -12.72 16.74 -7.21
N GLU A 6 -12.50 17.57 -8.21
CA GLU A 6 -11.71 17.19 -9.41
C GLU A 6 -10.24 17.06 -9.06
N VAL A 7 -9.70 18.02 -8.31
CA VAL A 7 -8.32 17.96 -7.80
C VAL A 7 -8.11 16.70 -6.95
N LEU A 8 -9.00 16.41 -6.00
CA LEU A 8 -8.90 15.24 -5.16
C LEU A 8 -8.96 13.93 -5.98
N LYS A 9 -9.80 13.88 -6.99
CA LYS A 9 -9.91 12.71 -7.88
C LYS A 9 -8.61 12.49 -8.66
N GLU A 10 -8.02 13.56 -9.18
CA GLU A 10 -6.76 13.48 -9.92
C GLU A 10 -5.62 13.03 -8.99
N ARG A 11 -5.52 13.60 -7.79
CA ARG A 11 -4.53 13.18 -6.78
C ARG A 11 -4.71 11.72 -6.37
N THR A 12 -5.94 11.25 -6.21
CA THR A 12 -6.21 9.84 -5.90
C THR A 12 -5.69 8.94 -7.02
N ARG A 13 -5.93 9.30 -8.28
CA ARG A 13 -5.47 8.54 -9.44
C ARG A 13 -3.94 8.52 -9.56
N GLU A 14 -3.29 9.66 -9.38
CA GLU A 14 -1.83 9.78 -9.36
C GLU A 14 -1.22 8.87 -8.29
N THR A 15 -1.73 8.97 -7.08
CA THR A 15 -1.31 8.16 -5.93
C THR A 15 -1.53 6.67 -6.17
N GLU A 16 -2.65 6.30 -6.77
CA GLU A 16 -2.97 4.90 -7.09
C GLU A 16 -1.97 4.31 -8.09
N GLN A 17 -1.59 5.06 -9.12
CA GLN A 17 -0.57 4.64 -10.08
C GLN A 17 0.79 4.42 -9.42
N ILE A 18 1.18 5.29 -8.47
CA ILE A 18 2.42 5.12 -7.71
C ILE A 18 2.37 3.83 -6.89
N VAL A 19 1.31 3.60 -6.12
CA VAL A 19 1.16 2.38 -5.31
C VAL A 19 1.22 1.12 -6.18
N TYR A 20 0.54 1.13 -7.32
CA TYR A 20 0.52 -0.03 -8.23
C TYR A 20 1.85 -0.31 -8.91
N ALA A 21 2.71 0.70 -9.09
CA ALA A 21 4.05 0.50 -9.63
C ALA A 21 4.97 -0.33 -8.71
N TYR A 22 4.65 -0.39 -7.41
CA TYR A 22 5.39 -1.20 -6.42
C TYR A 22 4.71 -2.55 -6.11
N MET A 23 3.65 -2.92 -6.82
CA MET A 23 3.01 -4.22 -6.61
C MET A 23 3.96 -5.37 -7.00
N PRO A 24 4.03 -6.45 -6.19
CA PRO A 24 4.86 -7.59 -6.53
C PRO A 24 4.32 -8.33 -7.76
N GLN A 25 5.23 -8.91 -8.54
CA GLN A 25 4.87 -9.68 -9.73
C GLN A 25 4.34 -11.07 -9.33
N GLU A 26 3.23 -11.47 -9.92
CA GLU A 26 2.55 -12.75 -9.69
C GLU A 26 3.29 -13.91 -10.35
N THR A 27 4.49 -14.21 -9.87
CA THR A 27 5.39 -15.24 -10.40
C THR A 27 5.98 -16.10 -9.29
N GLY A 28 6.60 -17.22 -9.66
CA GLY A 28 7.29 -18.07 -8.71
C GLY A 28 6.37 -18.98 -7.88
N TYR A 29 6.94 -19.61 -6.85
CA TYR A 29 6.23 -20.55 -5.98
C TYR A 29 5.21 -19.86 -5.07
N GLN A 30 5.41 -18.58 -4.77
CA GLN A 30 4.55 -17.73 -3.92
C GLN A 30 3.44 -17.01 -4.71
N LYS A 31 3.23 -17.35 -5.98
CA LYS A 31 2.30 -16.65 -6.88
C LYS A 31 0.92 -16.46 -6.27
N ASP A 32 0.36 -17.50 -5.63
CA ASP A 32 -1.01 -17.48 -5.11
C ASP A 32 -1.16 -16.48 -3.95
N VAL A 33 -0.13 -16.37 -3.08
CA VAL A 33 -0.09 -15.36 -2.01
C VAL A 33 0.01 -13.96 -2.62
N ILE A 34 0.86 -13.77 -3.61
CA ILE A 34 1.03 -12.47 -4.30
C ILE A 34 -0.28 -12.06 -4.99
N GLU A 35 -0.98 -12.99 -5.63
CA GLU A 35 -2.29 -12.72 -6.23
C GLU A 35 -3.30 -12.22 -5.18
N ALA A 36 -3.35 -12.84 -4.00
CA ALA A 36 -4.21 -12.40 -2.90
C ALA A 36 -3.80 -11.02 -2.33
N MET A 37 -2.48 -10.73 -2.24
CA MET A 37 -1.97 -9.40 -1.88
C MET A 37 -2.43 -8.34 -2.89
N ASN A 38 -2.22 -8.58 -4.18
CA ASN A 38 -2.57 -7.67 -5.27
C ASN A 38 -4.09 -7.48 -5.38
N TYR A 39 -4.87 -8.54 -5.16
CA TYR A 39 -6.32 -8.46 -5.07
C TYR A 39 -6.75 -7.43 -4.02
N SER A 40 -6.14 -7.48 -2.83
CA SER A 40 -6.46 -6.57 -1.73
C SER A 40 -6.02 -5.13 -2.02
N LEU A 41 -4.81 -4.92 -2.55
CA LEU A 41 -4.29 -3.60 -2.91
C LEU A 41 -5.14 -2.91 -3.98
N THR A 42 -5.69 -3.68 -4.93
CA THR A 42 -6.52 -3.16 -6.03
C THR A 42 -8.00 -3.00 -5.68
N ALA A 43 -8.39 -3.23 -4.43
CA ALA A 43 -9.78 -3.04 -3.99
C ALA A 43 -10.25 -1.57 -3.98
N GLY A 44 -9.41 -0.66 -4.45
CA GLY A 44 -9.71 0.78 -4.52
C GLY A 44 -9.59 1.48 -3.17
N GLY A 45 -10.11 2.69 -3.08
CA GLY A 45 -10.10 3.50 -1.86
C GLY A 45 -9.80 4.96 -2.14
N LYS A 46 -9.74 5.77 -1.07
CA LYS A 46 -9.46 7.22 -1.17
C LYS A 46 -7.96 7.53 -1.24
N ARG A 47 -7.11 6.56 -0.97
CA ARG A 47 -5.63 6.71 -0.96
C ARG A 47 -5.13 7.92 -0.17
N LEU A 48 -5.80 8.26 0.93
CA LEU A 48 -5.47 9.46 1.70
C LEU A 48 -4.10 9.37 2.38
N ARG A 49 -3.71 8.18 2.87
CA ARG A 49 -2.42 8.00 3.56
C ARG A 49 -1.23 8.29 2.65
N PRO A 50 -1.08 7.63 1.50
CA PRO A 50 0.01 7.94 0.57
C PRO A 50 -0.08 9.36 0.00
N MET A 51 -1.29 9.90 -0.21
CA MET A 51 -1.49 11.28 -0.63
C MET A 51 -0.94 12.26 0.42
N LEU A 52 -1.17 12.02 1.71
CA LEU A 52 -0.63 12.86 2.78
C LEU A 52 0.90 12.79 2.84
N VAL A 53 1.50 11.62 2.60
CA VAL A 53 2.97 11.49 2.49
C VAL A 53 3.48 12.40 1.37
N MET A 54 2.92 12.31 0.19
CA MET A 54 3.30 13.10 -0.99
C MET A 54 3.16 14.61 -0.73
N GLU A 55 1.99 15.06 -0.28
CA GLU A 55 1.74 16.49 -0.06
C GLU A 55 2.60 17.07 1.08
N THR A 56 2.87 16.26 2.11
CA THR A 56 3.80 16.66 3.18
C THR A 56 5.23 16.78 2.65
N ALA A 57 5.69 15.83 1.84
CA ALA A 57 7.01 15.88 1.23
C ALA A 57 7.18 17.15 0.37
N ARG A 58 6.21 17.44 -0.49
CA ARG A 58 6.19 18.67 -1.31
C ARG A 58 6.24 19.95 -0.47
N LEU A 59 5.54 19.96 0.67
CA LEU A 59 5.55 21.10 1.60
C LEU A 59 6.96 21.39 2.16
N PHE A 60 7.76 20.33 2.35
CA PHE A 60 9.14 20.43 2.83
C PHE A 60 10.19 20.47 1.72
N GLY A 61 9.77 20.56 0.46
CA GLY A 61 10.65 20.71 -0.70
C GLY A 61 11.33 19.42 -1.16
N PHE A 62 10.77 18.26 -0.82
CA PHE A 62 11.20 16.97 -1.37
C PHE A 62 10.57 16.73 -2.74
N GLU A 63 11.30 16.04 -3.60
CA GLU A 63 10.76 15.55 -4.88
C GLU A 63 9.87 14.31 -4.65
N ASP A 64 8.89 14.13 -5.52
CA ASP A 64 7.92 13.02 -5.38
C ASP A 64 8.61 11.64 -5.44
N GLU A 65 9.64 11.50 -6.27
CA GLU A 65 10.43 10.29 -6.45
C GLU A 65 10.99 9.77 -5.13
N GLU A 66 11.51 10.66 -4.28
CA GLU A 66 12.15 10.33 -3.01
C GLU A 66 11.19 9.67 -2.00
N VAL A 67 9.88 9.93 -2.14
CA VAL A 67 8.87 9.45 -1.19
C VAL A 67 7.97 8.35 -1.73
N ARG A 68 8.05 8.00 -3.01
CA ARG A 68 7.23 6.96 -3.64
C ARG A 68 7.30 5.61 -2.93
N PRO A 69 8.46 5.08 -2.53
CA PRO A 69 8.53 3.82 -1.78
C PRO A 69 7.74 3.87 -0.47
N PHE A 70 7.80 5.00 0.25
CA PHE A 70 7.07 5.20 1.50
C PHE A 70 5.57 5.36 1.27
N MET A 71 5.16 5.98 0.16
CA MET A 71 3.75 6.07 -0.24
C MET A 71 3.16 4.67 -0.48
N ALA A 72 3.89 3.82 -1.19
CA ALA A 72 3.47 2.44 -1.44
C ALA A 72 3.45 1.63 -0.13
N ALA A 73 4.50 1.72 0.66
CA ALA A 73 4.63 1.00 1.93
C ALA A 73 3.49 1.33 2.92
N ILE A 74 3.16 2.61 3.12
CA ILE A 74 2.09 3.00 4.05
C ILE A 74 0.71 2.50 3.60
N GLU A 75 0.46 2.43 2.29
CA GLU A 75 -0.79 1.87 1.77
C GLU A 75 -0.82 0.34 1.86
N MET A 76 0.32 -0.34 1.72
CA MET A 76 0.44 -1.78 1.98
C MET A 76 0.18 -2.11 3.45
N ILE A 77 0.76 -1.33 4.39
CA ILE A 77 0.50 -1.44 5.82
C ILE A 77 -0.98 -1.20 6.13
N HIS A 78 -1.61 -0.21 5.52
CA HIS A 78 -3.05 -0.01 5.67
C HIS A 78 -3.86 -1.17 5.11
N THR A 79 -3.46 -1.70 3.96
CA THR A 79 -4.20 -2.79 3.31
C THR A 79 -4.10 -4.09 4.12
N TYR A 80 -2.91 -4.43 4.65
CA TYR A 80 -2.78 -5.62 5.50
C TYR A 80 -3.71 -5.55 6.71
N SER A 81 -3.79 -4.37 7.37
CA SER A 81 -4.67 -4.22 8.53
C SER A 81 -6.14 -4.48 8.18
N LEU A 82 -6.58 -4.00 7.01
CA LEU A 82 -7.94 -4.25 6.53
C LEU A 82 -8.18 -5.73 6.18
N VAL A 83 -7.19 -6.41 5.58
CA VAL A 83 -7.29 -7.85 5.28
C VAL A 83 -7.44 -8.67 6.54
N HIS A 84 -6.70 -8.33 7.61
CA HIS A 84 -6.81 -9.01 8.90
C HIS A 84 -8.08 -8.64 9.67
N ASP A 85 -8.49 -7.37 9.63
CA ASP A 85 -9.76 -6.92 10.24
C ASP A 85 -10.97 -7.66 9.64
N ASP A 86 -10.93 -7.96 8.33
CA ASP A 86 -12.02 -8.66 7.64
C ASP A 86 -12.15 -10.16 8.02
N LEU A 87 -11.15 -10.76 8.66
CA LEU A 87 -11.15 -12.20 8.99
C LEU A 87 -12.28 -12.57 9.95
N PRO A 88 -12.77 -13.85 9.91
CA PRO A 88 -13.82 -14.33 10.80
C PRO A 88 -13.49 -14.20 12.30
N ALA A 89 -12.22 -14.18 12.67
CA ALA A 89 -11.78 -13.98 14.04
C ALA A 89 -11.78 -12.51 14.49
N MET A 90 -12.04 -11.56 13.59
CA MET A 90 -12.07 -10.13 13.82
C MET A 90 -13.46 -9.56 13.51
N ASP A 91 -13.62 -8.76 12.46
CA ASP A 91 -14.89 -8.12 12.11
C ASP A 91 -15.85 -9.03 11.33
N ASP A 92 -15.36 -10.14 10.76
CA ASP A 92 -16.10 -11.15 9.97
C ASP A 92 -16.87 -10.54 8.79
N ASP A 93 -16.20 -9.68 8.04
CA ASP A 93 -16.77 -8.95 6.92
C ASP A 93 -16.64 -9.72 5.58
N ASP A 94 -17.77 -10.07 4.96
CA ASP A 94 -17.79 -10.71 3.64
C ASP A 94 -17.45 -9.76 2.49
N TYR A 95 -17.69 -8.45 2.67
CA TYR A 95 -17.54 -7.42 1.63
C TYR A 95 -16.85 -6.17 2.16
N ARG A 96 -15.90 -5.67 1.37
CA ARG A 96 -15.25 -4.37 1.59
C ARG A 96 -15.25 -3.56 0.29
N ARG A 97 -15.73 -2.31 0.34
CA ARG A 97 -15.81 -1.40 -0.82
C ARG A 97 -16.55 -2.01 -2.02
N GLY A 98 -17.55 -2.85 -1.76
CA GLY A 98 -18.36 -3.51 -2.80
C GLY A 98 -17.72 -4.73 -3.47
N ARG A 99 -16.53 -5.16 -3.02
CA ARG A 99 -15.88 -6.42 -3.42
C ARG A 99 -15.90 -7.41 -2.27
N LYS A 100 -15.89 -8.69 -2.58
CA LYS A 100 -15.65 -9.74 -1.58
C LYS A 100 -14.30 -9.54 -0.92
N THR A 101 -14.23 -9.82 0.37
CA THR A 101 -12.97 -9.74 1.13
C THR A 101 -12.02 -10.86 0.73
N THR A 102 -10.75 -10.71 1.06
CA THR A 102 -9.70 -11.63 0.63
C THR A 102 -9.94 -13.06 1.12
N HIS A 103 -10.36 -13.21 2.38
CA HIS A 103 -10.66 -14.55 2.94
C HIS A 103 -11.87 -15.22 2.28
N ILE A 104 -12.84 -14.46 1.78
CA ILE A 104 -13.99 -15.02 1.04
C ILE A 104 -13.59 -15.50 -0.36
N VAL A 105 -12.59 -14.88 -0.97
CA VAL A 105 -12.18 -15.23 -2.34
C VAL A 105 -11.13 -16.33 -2.35
N TYR A 106 -10.16 -16.27 -1.42
CA TYR A 106 -8.97 -17.12 -1.42
C TYR A 106 -8.90 -18.13 -0.27
N GLY A 107 -9.79 -18.01 0.73
CA GLY A 107 -9.76 -18.79 1.97
C GLY A 107 -9.16 -18.00 3.14
N GLU A 108 -9.51 -18.42 4.36
CA GLU A 108 -9.08 -17.75 5.60
C GLU A 108 -7.55 -17.83 5.79
N ASP A 109 -6.97 -19.00 5.54
CA ASP A 109 -5.52 -19.24 5.58
C ASP A 109 -4.77 -18.30 4.62
N MET A 110 -5.28 -18.14 3.41
CA MET A 110 -4.70 -17.23 2.43
C MET A 110 -4.92 -15.76 2.83
N GLY A 111 -6.05 -15.42 3.46
CA GLY A 111 -6.28 -14.09 4.04
C GLY A 111 -5.22 -13.72 5.07
N ILE A 112 -4.91 -14.65 5.99
CA ILE A 112 -3.84 -14.47 6.98
C ILE A 112 -2.48 -14.28 6.30
N LEU A 113 -2.11 -15.19 5.40
CA LEU A 113 -0.81 -15.15 4.71
C LEU A 113 -0.64 -13.89 3.85
N ALA A 114 -1.69 -13.46 3.15
CA ALA A 114 -1.65 -12.26 2.32
C ALA A 114 -1.46 -11.00 3.17
N GLY A 115 -2.11 -10.92 4.33
CA GLY A 115 -1.91 -9.83 5.28
C GLY A 115 -0.48 -9.77 5.81
N ASP A 116 0.05 -10.89 6.30
CA ASP A 116 1.43 -10.99 6.77
C ASP A 116 2.45 -10.65 5.67
N ALA A 117 2.22 -11.15 4.46
CA ALA A 117 3.07 -10.88 3.32
C ALA A 117 3.04 -9.40 2.92
N LEU A 118 1.87 -8.74 2.93
CA LEU A 118 1.73 -7.29 2.69
C LEU A 118 2.52 -6.47 3.71
N LEU A 119 2.43 -6.82 4.99
CA LEU A 119 3.18 -6.14 6.04
C LEU A 119 4.69 -6.25 5.81
N ASN A 120 5.20 -7.47 5.55
CA ASN A 120 6.62 -7.68 5.29
C ASN A 120 7.07 -6.97 4.01
N TYR A 121 6.28 -7.08 2.94
CA TYR A 121 6.60 -6.47 1.65
C TYR A 121 6.56 -4.92 1.71
N ALA A 122 5.78 -4.34 2.60
CA ALA A 122 5.80 -2.89 2.85
C ALA A 122 7.19 -2.42 3.33
N PHE A 123 7.83 -3.15 4.25
CA PHE A 123 9.19 -2.83 4.69
C PHE A 123 10.22 -3.06 3.58
N GLU A 124 10.11 -4.15 2.83
CA GLU A 124 10.95 -4.39 1.66
C GLU A 124 10.83 -3.25 0.65
N THR A 125 9.59 -2.83 0.32
CA THR A 125 9.32 -1.70 -0.56
C THR A 125 9.93 -0.40 -0.03
N ALA A 126 9.74 -0.08 1.24
CA ALA A 126 10.32 1.13 1.83
C ALA A 126 11.87 1.10 1.83
N CYS A 127 12.47 -0.08 1.93
CA CYS A 127 13.93 -0.24 1.86
C CYS A 127 14.49 0.02 0.45
N THR A 128 13.70 -0.01 -0.62
CA THR A 128 14.18 0.37 -1.97
C THR A 128 14.68 1.82 -2.01
N ALA A 129 14.21 2.68 -1.10
CA ALA A 129 14.71 4.04 -0.95
C ALA A 129 16.22 4.11 -0.66
N PHE A 130 16.82 3.08 -0.04
CA PHE A 130 18.28 3.02 0.16
C PHE A 130 19.05 2.80 -1.15
N GLU A 131 18.45 2.12 -2.12
CA GLU A 131 19.05 1.89 -3.43
C GLU A 131 18.90 3.12 -4.32
N GLU A 132 17.77 3.83 -4.21
CA GLU A 132 17.45 5.02 -4.99
C GLU A 132 18.22 6.26 -4.51
N ALA A 133 18.46 6.39 -3.18
CA ALA A 133 19.14 7.52 -2.57
C ALA A 133 20.08 7.08 -1.41
N PRO A 134 21.20 6.39 -1.70
CA PRO A 134 22.08 5.84 -0.67
C PRO A 134 22.74 6.91 0.23
N GLU A 135 22.91 8.12 -0.25
CA GLU A 135 23.43 9.26 0.51
C GLU A 135 22.47 9.72 1.62
N GLU A 136 21.18 9.39 1.51
CA GLU A 136 20.14 9.72 2.49
C GLU A 136 19.89 8.60 3.51
N ALA A 137 20.75 7.59 3.57
CA ALA A 137 20.56 6.37 4.38
C ALA A 137 20.17 6.63 5.84
N ILE A 138 20.72 7.68 6.48
CA ILE A 138 20.37 8.04 7.87
C ILE A 138 18.91 8.53 7.96
N ARG A 139 18.46 9.33 7.00
CA ARG A 139 17.10 9.87 6.95
C ARG A 139 16.10 8.77 6.65
N ILE A 140 16.40 7.90 5.68
CA ILE A 140 15.60 6.72 5.32
C ILE A 140 15.47 5.80 6.54
N GLY A 141 16.59 5.49 7.22
CA GLY A 141 16.58 4.67 8.43
C GLY A 141 15.71 5.24 9.55
N LYS A 142 15.67 6.56 9.72
CA LYS A 142 14.77 7.22 10.68
C LYS A 142 13.30 7.13 10.27
N ALA A 143 13.00 7.27 8.98
CA ALA A 143 11.63 7.14 8.48
C ALA A 143 11.07 5.72 8.68
N LEU A 144 11.92 4.69 8.59
CA LEU A 144 11.52 3.28 8.84
C LEU A 144 11.29 2.95 10.33
N GLN A 145 11.72 3.82 11.26
CA GLN A 145 11.55 3.61 12.70
C GLN A 145 10.23 4.18 13.24
N VAL A 146 9.50 4.95 12.47
CA VAL A 146 8.24 5.59 12.86
C VAL A 146 7.06 4.69 12.53
#